data_3afa30d8e03f4b03cbb47294bdb5cac6
#
_entry.id   3afa30d8e03f4b03cbb47294bdb5cac6
#
_cell.length_a   1.000
_cell.length_b   1.000
_cell.length_c   1.000
_cell.angle_alpha   90.00
_cell.angle_beta   90.00
_cell.angle_gamma   90.00
#
_symmetry.space_group_name_H-M   'P 1'
#
loop_
_entity.id
_entity.type
_entity.pdbx_description
1 polymer ?
#
loop_
_entity_poly.entity_id
_entity_poly.type
_entity_poly.pdbx_seq_one_letter_code
_entity_poly.pdbx_strand_id
1 'polypeptide(L)'
;MQKSKKIVSIFLLITTVIFCFSGCSYIDQMKQKNVKYSISSAGYLYIDNGGTVIPQEEFKDNTDIRVAYIPDSVTTIEKGAFEGCKNLTTVTMSNNITEIPKNCFKDCKALNKMELFSSVKKIGESAFEGCTTLNMVTGTTEVKELGENAFKDCTTLTKFDMPQFVGIIPEYCFSGCAALTSITIPDATVQIDGYAFSGCTGLKSIKGMKNVANLGNGIFYNCNNATEIQLPLKTTELSESCFSDCKALTTITIPNNITKIGASSFAGCENLKEVKNSKNITSIGDSAFARCFALEKFDFSDNFVEFGMMSFSSCYSLKKLNIPIGISIIPSSCFSGCVSLTSLDIPSTIQVIDKAAFKSCKNLQNLTLHSGALTTIDKGAFANCKSLTNVVVPHSVNVLGEGVFKECSSLQGVMLNANLTSIPNETFYSCTSLTTVNIPKNVKSIGTRAFYNCPSLNNLSFPNGLETIGSCAFEDSPVSKAALPSSVISIADDAFGTD
;
A
#
# COMPACT_ATOMS: atom_id res chain seq x y z
N MET A 1 46.44 36.41 54.03
CA MET A 1 45.94 35.92 52.72
C MET A 1 46.75 34.76 52.08
N GLN A 2 47.85 34.31 52.66
CA GLN A 2 48.69 33.22 52.08
C GLN A 2 48.36 31.80 52.62
N LYS A 3 47.62 31.68 53.76
CA LYS A 3 47.24 30.38 54.33
C LYS A 3 45.99 29.77 53.69
N SER A 4 45.10 30.57 53.09
CA SER A 4 43.87 30.05 52.44
C SER A 4 44.11 29.44 51.06
N LYS A 5 45.15 29.90 50.33
CA LYS A 5 45.48 29.35 48.99
C LYS A 5 46.12 27.97 49.05
N LYS A 6 46.84 27.63 50.14
CA LYS A 6 47.42 26.27 50.28
C LYS A 6 46.37 25.20 50.64
N ILE A 7 45.32 25.56 51.36
CA ILE A 7 44.26 24.62 51.77
C ILE A 7 43.37 24.30 50.54
N VAL A 8 43.09 25.29 49.67
CA VAL A 8 42.29 25.06 48.47
C VAL A 8 43.06 24.21 47.44
N SER A 9 44.43 24.39 47.32
CA SER A 9 45.23 23.55 46.44
C SER A 9 45.33 22.09 46.91
N ILE A 10 45.38 21.86 48.22
CA ILE A 10 45.41 20.51 48.79
C ILE A 10 44.05 19.82 48.64
N PHE A 11 42.95 20.54 48.80
CA PHE A 11 41.60 20.00 48.56
C PHE A 11 41.34 19.67 47.07
N LEU A 12 41.84 20.51 46.16
CA LEU A 12 41.74 20.23 44.70
C LEU A 12 42.61 19.03 44.30
N LEU A 13 43.79 18.86 44.92
CA LEU A 13 44.65 17.70 44.63
C LEU A 13 44.07 16.41 45.20
N ILE A 14 43.47 16.47 46.39
CA ILE A 14 42.82 15.29 47.01
C ILE A 14 41.55 14.88 46.23
N THR A 15 40.74 15.83 45.74
CA THR A 15 39.56 15.52 44.91
C THR A 15 39.94 14.98 43.51
N THR A 16 41.00 15.50 42.86
CA THR A 16 41.49 14.94 41.60
C THR A 16 42.13 13.57 41.77
N VAL A 17 42.85 13.32 42.87
CA VAL A 17 43.40 11.96 43.15
C VAL A 17 42.29 10.96 43.48
N ILE A 18 41.25 11.36 44.23
CA ILE A 18 40.12 10.49 44.53
C ILE A 18 39.31 10.20 43.25
N PHE A 19 39.13 11.17 42.35
CA PHE A 19 38.48 10.93 41.06
C PHE A 19 39.31 10.04 40.12
N CYS A 20 40.65 10.17 40.14
CA CYS A 20 41.53 9.27 39.39
C CYS A 20 41.53 7.84 39.99
N PHE A 21 41.51 7.67 41.30
CA PHE A 21 41.43 6.35 41.92
C PHE A 21 40.05 5.69 41.78
N SER A 22 38.97 6.46 41.88
CA SER A 22 37.61 5.92 41.61
C SER A 22 37.42 5.61 40.12
N GLY A 23 37.99 6.44 39.21
CA GLY A 23 37.96 6.16 37.80
C GLY A 23 38.80 4.95 37.40
N CYS A 24 40.01 4.77 37.99
CA CYS A 24 40.85 3.57 37.77
C CYS A 24 40.20 2.31 38.34
N SER A 25 39.60 2.36 39.54
CA SER A 25 38.91 1.19 40.11
C SER A 25 37.64 0.81 39.32
N TYR A 26 36.94 1.80 38.76
CA TYR A 26 35.78 1.52 37.91
C TYR A 26 36.20 0.95 36.53
N ILE A 27 37.27 1.48 35.93
CA ILE A 27 37.86 0.95 34.70
C ILE A 27 38.43 -0.45 34.91
N ASP A 28 39.11 -0.71 36.06
CA ASP A 28 39.63 -2.04 36.39
C ASP A 28 38.52 -3.03 36.74
N GLN A 29 37.41 -2.60 37.36
CA GLN A 29 36.22 -3.44 37.57
C GLN A 29 35.51 -3.75 36.25
N MET A 30 35.46 -2.79 35.30
CA MET A 30 34.95 -3.03 33.95
C MET A 30 35.87 -4.01 33.20
N LYS A 31 37.20 -3.86 33.24
CA LYS A 31 38.15 -4.78 32.62
C LYS A 31 38.10 -6.20 33.21
N GLN A 32 37.77 -6.36 34.50
CA GLN A 32 37.59 -7.67 35.13
C GLN A 32 36.28 -8.37 34.74
N LYS A 33 35.27 -7.63 34.25
CA LYS A 33 33.99 -8.21 33.82
C LYS A 33 34.01 -8.66 32.35
N ASN A 34 34.86 -8.02 31.52
CA ASN A 34 34.96 -8.37 30.12
C ASN A 34 35.58 -9.77 29.93
N VAL A 35 35.10 -10.43 28.88
CA VAL A 35 35.60 -11.74 28.50
C VAL A 35 37.03 -11.63 27.97
N LYS A 36 37.87 -12.68 28.26
CA LYS A 36 39.09 -12.97 27.51
C LYS A 36 38.76 -14.05 26.50
N TYR A 37 39.37 -14.02 25.34
CA TYR A 37 39.10 -14.99 24.29
C TYR A 37 40.30 -15.28 23.40
N SER A 38 40.19 -16.35 22.62
CA SER A 38 41.10 -16.70 21.54
C SER A 38 40.34 -17.18 20.32
N ILE A 39 40.91 -16.94 19.13
CA ILE A 39 40.35 -17.42 17.86
C ILE A 39 41.39 -18.34 17.24
N SER A 40 40.99 -19.62 17.01
CA SER A 40 41.87 -20.60 16.37
C SER A 40 42.02 -20.32 14.87
N SER A 41 43.04 -20.87 14.22
CA SER A 41 43.21 -20.79 12.76
C SER A 41 42.08 -21.41 11.95
N ALA A 42 41.26 -22.27 12.56
CA ALA A 42 40.07 -22.86 11.97
C ALA A 42 38.81 -22.00 12.18
N GLY A 43 38.91 -20.85 12.86
CA GLY A 43 37.80 -19.92 13.10
C GLY A 43 36.92 -20.25 14.30
N TYR A 44 37.43 -21.03 15.27
CA TYR A 44 36.71 -21.27 16.52
C TYR A 44 37.03 -20.16 17.52
N LEU A 45 36.00 -19.43 17.96
CA LEU A 45 36.10 -18.50 19.08
C LEU A 45 35.85 -19.22 20.39
N TYR A 46 36.83 -19.19 21.26
CA TYR A 46 36.77 -19.70 22.64
C TYR A 46 36.82 -18.52 23.60
N ILE A 47 35.83 -18.41 24.45
CA ILE A 47 35.72 -17.42 25.51
C ILE A 47 36.06 -18.08 26.85
N ASP A 48 36.96 -17.47 27.59
CA ASP A 48 37.42 -18.00 28.90
C ASP A 48 36.32 -17.86 29.96
N ASN A 49 36.25 -18.81 30.91
CA ASN A 49 35.26 -18.82 31.98
C ASN A 49 35.43 -17.74 33.06
N GLY A 50 36.31 -16.75 32.87
CA GLY A 50 36.58 -15.69 33.85
C GLY A 50 35.79 -14.41 33.66
N GLY A 51 35.20 -14.18 32.46
CA GLY A 51 34.45 -12.97 32.15
C GLY A 51 32.94 -13.21 32.13
N THR A 52 32.15 -12.18 32.40
CA THR A 52 30.69 -12.25 32.45
C THR A 52 30.02 -11.41 31.36
N VAL A 53 30.78 -10.55 30.65
CA VAL A 53 30.25 -9.60 29.65
C VAL A 53 31.03 -9.71 28.36
N ILE A 54 30.35 -9.92 27.23
CA ILE A 54 30.90 -9.68 25.90
C ILE A 54 30.61 -8.20 25.57
N PRO A 55 31.67 -7.36 25.40
CA PRO A 55 31.49 -5.94 25.19
C PRO A 55 30.79 -5.58 23.90
N GLN A 56 30.33 -4.33 23.83
CA GLN A 56 29.72 -3.75 22.63
C GLN A 56 30.70 -3.86 21.46
N GLU A 57 30.17 -4.38 20.33
CA GLU A 57 30.89 -4.46 19.05
C GLU A 57 32.26 -5.21 19.11
N GLU A 58 32.49 -6.05 20.13
CA GLU A 58 33.77 -6.74 20.37
C GLU A 58 34.27 -7.53 19.17
N PHE A 59 33.35 -8.22 18.47
CA PHE A 59 33.66 -9.03 17.29
C PHE A 59 33.08 -8.44 16.00
N LYS A 60 32.67 -7.18 16.00
CA LYS A 60 32.06 -6.55 14.85
C LYS A 60 32.93 -6.68 13.59
N ASP A 61 32.28 -7.07 12.48
CA ASP A 61 32.90 -7.28 11.16
C ASP A 61 34.06 -8.30 11.14
N ASN A 62 34.19 -9.12 12.18
CA ASN A 62 35.21 -10.16 12.24
C ASN A 62 34.87 -11.29 11.26
N THR A 63 35.70 -11.51 10.25
CA THR A 63 35.53 -12.53 9.22
C THR A 63 36.26 -13.83 9.52
N ASP A 64 37.06 -13.90 10.59
CA ASP A 64 37.80 -15.10 10.96
C ASP A 64 36.95 -16.05 11.81
N ILE A 65 35.93 -15.53 12.53
CA ILE A 65 35.04 -16.34 13.37
C ILE A 65 34.06 -17.13 12.53
N ARG A 66 34.08 -18.43 12.67
CA ARG A 66 33.13 -19.40 12.06
C ARG A 66 32.20 -20.06 13.06
N VAL A 67 32.71 -20.36 14.23
CA VAL A 67 31.98 -20.99 15.35
C VAL A 67 32.31 -20.26 16.64
N ALA A 68 31.29 -19.88 17.40
CA ALA A 68 31.45 -19.24 18.71
C ALA A 68 30.88 -20.12 19.84
N TYR A 69 31.68 -20.35 20.87
CA TYR A 69 31.28 -21.00 22.10
C TYR A 69 31.22 -19.97 23.24
N ILE A 70 30.02 -19.64 23.69
CA ILE A 70 29.76 -18.68 24.76
C ILE A 70 29.49 -19.48 26.05
N PRO A 71 30.39 -19.48 27.02
CA PRO A 71 30.26 -20.30 28.23
C PRO A 71 29.22 -19.71 29.19
N ASP A 72 28.72 -20.54 30.11
CA ASP A 72 27.70 -20.16 31.10
C ASP A 72 28.16 -19.09 32.12
N SER A 73 29.46 -18.80 32.18
CA SER A 73 29.94 -17.62 32.93
C SER A 73 29.47 -16.31 32.34
N VAL A 74 29.22 -16.24 31.02
CA VAL A 74 28.74 -15.04 30.34
C VAL A 74 27.25 -14.86 30.60
N THR A 75 26.91 -13.76 31.22
CA THR A 75 25.52 -13.37 31.55
C THR A 75 24.99 -12.22 30.69
N THR A 76 25.88 -11.51 29.99
CA THR A 76 25.52 -10.34 29.18
C THR A 76 26.31 -10.31 27.88
N ILE A 77 25.60 -10.12 26.79
CA ILE A 77 26.15 -9.75 25.50
C ILE A 77 25.71 -8.31 25.25
N GLU A 78 26.61 -7.43 24.87
CA GLU A 78 26.27 -6.05 24.58
C GLU A 78 25.94 -5.84 23.10
N LYS A 79 25.39 -4.65 22.77
CA LYS A 79 24.93 -4.28 21.44
C LYS A 79 25.99 -4.54 20.36
N GLY A 80 25.56 -5.16 19.25
CA GLY A 80 26.40 -5.34 18.05
C GLY A 80 27.60 -6.28 18.24
N ALA A 81 27.66 -7.06 19.33
CA ALA A 81 28.85 -7.84 19.68
C ALA A 81 29.37 -8.73 18.53
N PHE A 82 28.48 -9.28 17.68
CA PHE A 82 28.83 -10.10 16.51
C PHE A 82 28.32 -9.49 15.20
N GLU A 83 27.97 -8.20 15.18
CA GLU A 83 27.49 -7.52 13.98
C GLU A 83 28.47 -7.69 12.82
N GLY A 84 28.00 -8.10 11.63
CA GLY A 84 28.84 -8.25 10.45
C GLY A 84 29.79 -9.44 10.45
N CYS A 85 29.70 -10.38 11.39
CA CYS A 85 30.48 -11.63 11.38
C CYS A 85 29.99 -12.54 10.24
N LYS A 86 30.35 -12.22 9.01
CA LYS A 86 29.78 -12.81 7.77
C LYS A 86 30.02 -14.31 7.62
N ASN A 87 31.09 -14.83 8.25
CA ASN A 87 31.49 -16.23 8.20
C ASN A 87 31.03 -17.06 9.43
N LEU A 88 30.38 -16.41 10.41
CA LEU A 88 29.86 -17.09 11.61
C LEU A 88 28.69 -18.00 11.22
N THR A 89 28.89 -19.32 11.36
CA THR A 89 27.89 -20.34 10.99
C THR A 89 27.10 -20.88 12.17
N THR A 90 27.73 -20.93 13.35
CA THR A 90 27.18 -21.56 14.53
C THR A 90 27.56 -20.79 15.80
N VAL A 91 26.58 -20.63 16.69
CA VAL A 91 26.77 -20.05 18.02
C VAL A 91 26.16 -21.01 19.03
N THR A 92 26.97 -21.41 20.00
CA THR A 92 26.49 -22.08 21.21
C THR A 92 26.33 -21.01 22.29
N MET A 93 25.12 -20.79 22.73
CA MET A 93 24.78 -19.72 23.68
C MET A 93 24.97 -20.16 25.11
N SER A 94 25.24 -19.21 26.02
CA SER A 94 25.18 -19.42 27.48
C SER A 94 23.73 -19.58 27.96
N ASN A 95 23.48 -20.46 28.90
CA ASN A 95 22.20 -20.66 29.57
C ASN A 95 21.77 -19.46 30.42
N ASN A 96 22.67 -18.53 30.70
CA ASN A 96 22.45 -17.38 31.60
C ASN A 96 22.13 -16.06 30.83
N ILE A 97 22.12 -16.10 29.50
CA ILE A 97 21.73 -14.95 28.70
C ILE A 97 20.22 -14.76 28.76
N THR A 98 19.79 -13.54 29.09
CA THR A 98 18.37 -13.20 29.23
C THR A 98 17.83 -12.34 28.06
N GLU A 99 18.74 -11.75 27.27
CA GLU A 99 18.41 -10.91 26.11
C GLU A 99 19.42 -11.16 24.98
N ILE A 100 18.93 -11.25 23.74
CA ILE A 100 19.75 -11.06 22.55
C ILE A 100 19.69 -9.55 22.23
N PRO A 101 20.78 -8.79 22.40
CA PRO A 101 20.72 -7.34 22.33
C PRO A 101 20.58 -6.80 20.90
N LYS A 102 20.34 -5.50 20.78
CA LYS A 102 20.28 -4.78 19.52
C LYS A 102 21.49 -5.10 18.64
N ASN A 103 21.27 -5.38 17.35
CA ASN A 103 22.27 -5.68 16.32
C ASN A 103 23.18 -6.86 16.65
N CYS A 104 22.89 -7.70 17.64
CA CYS A 104 23.84 -8.71 18.14
C CYS A 104 24.44 -9.56 17.03
N PHE A 105 23.63 -10.10 16.13
CA PHE A 105 24.02 -10.95 14.99
C PHE A 105 23.62 -10.31 13.64
N LYS A 106 23.41 -9.00 13.61
CA LYS A 106 23.06 -8.31 12.37
C LYS A 106 24.12 -8.62 11.29
N ASP A 107 23.66 -8.92 10.06
CA ASP A 107 24.51 -9.28 8.91
C ASP A 107 25.45 -10.48 9.12
N CYS A 108 25.15 -11.39 10.06
CA CYS A 108 25.82 -12.69 10.16
C CYS A 108 25.31 -13.61 9.04
N LYS A 109 25.75 -13.37 7.81
CA LYS A 109 25.17 -13.96 6.59
C LYS A 109 25.30 -15.49 6.48
N ALA A 110 26.28 -16.09 7.16
CA ALA A 110 26.48 -17.54 7.19
C ALA A 110 25.78 -18.23 8.37
N LEU A 111 25.20 -17.49 9.31
CA LEU A 111 24.52 -18.07 10.48
C LEU A 111 23.28 -18.84 10.02
N ASN A 112 23.29 -20.18 10.24
CA ASN A 112 22.23 -21.02 9.67
C ASN A 112 21.17 -21.47 10.68
N LYS A 113 21.51 -21.55 11.95
CA LYS A 113 20.62 -21.93 13.06
C LYS A 113 20.93 -21.13 14.31
N MET A 114 19.90 -20.87 15.11
CA MET A 114 20.01 -20.31 16.45
C MET A 114 19.14 -21.12 17.40
N GLU A 115 19.74 -21.60 18.48
CA GLU A 115 19.06 -22.24 19.60
C GLU A 115 19.12 -21.30 20.81
N LEU A 116 17.96 -20.89 21.29
CA LEU A 116 17.81 -20.02 22.44
C LEU A 116 17.44 -20.88 23.66
N PHE A 117 17.96 -20.52 24.82
CA PHE A 117 17.57 -21.14 26.07
C PHE A 117 16.35 -20.45 26.70
N SER A 118 15.66 -21.14 27.59
CA SER A 118 14.47 -20.61 28.29
C SER A 118 14.75 -19.37 29.16
N SER A 119 16.02 -19.04 29.41
CA SER A 119 16.45 -17.81 30.04
C SER A 119 16.17 -16.56 29.18
N VAL A 120 16.22 -16.68 27.85
CA VAL A 120 16.06 -15.57 26.94
C VAL A 120 14.58 -15.08 26.95
N LYS A 121 14.37 -13.83 27.34
CA LYS A 121 13.05 -13.19 27.43
C LYS A 121 12.85 -12.12 26.38
N LYS A 122 13.93 -11.65 25.74
CA LYS A 122 13.90 -10.57 24.76
C LYS A 122 14.85 -10.82 23.60
N ILE A 123 14.36 -10.52 22.38
CA ILE A 123 15.17 -10.42 21.17
C ILE A 123 15.12 -8.94 20.74
N GLY A 124 16.27 -8.29 20.74
CA GLY A 124 16.39 -6.85 20.53
C GLY A 124 16.21 -6.41 19.08
N GLU A 125 16.21 -5.11 18.88
CA GLU A 125 16.11 -4.45 17.56
C GLU A 125 17.22 -4.95 16.63
N SER A 126 16.86 -5.33 15.40
CA SER A 126 17.80 -5.79 14.35
C SER A 126 18.71 -6.96 14.80
N ALA A 127 18.33 -7.73 15.81
CA ALA A 127 19.22 -8.74 16.43
C ALA A 127 19.71 -9.78 15.42
N PHE A 128 18.92 -10.16 14.42
CA PHE A 128 19.25 -11.11 13.34
C PHE A 128 19.00 -10.51 11.94
N GLU A 129 18.88 -9.18 11.83
CA GLU A 129 18.66 -8.52 10.52
C GLU A 129 19.76 -8.93 9.53
N GLY A 130 19.37 -9.33 8.32
CA GLY A 130 20.31 -9.70 7.26
C GLY A 130 21.01 -11.05 7.45
N CYS A 131 20.56 -11.89 8.39
CA CYS A 131 21.01 -13.28 8.51
C CYS A 131 20.42 -14.13 7.39
N THR A 132 20.92 -13.97 6.18
CA THR A 132 20.28 -14.50 4.94
C THR A 132 20.27 -16.02 4.85
N THR A 133 21.09 -16.75 5.60
CA THR A 133 21.10 -18.22 5.67
C THR A 133 20.43 -18.79 6.92
N LEU A 134 19.92 -17.93 7.82
CA LEU A 134 19.25 -18.38 9.04
C LEU A 134 17.92 -19.05 8.68
N ASN A 135 17.91 -20.39 8.77
CA ASN A 135 16.74 -21.18 8.38
C ASN A 135 15.83 -21.57 9.56
N MET A 136 16.36 -21.55 10.79
CA MET A 136 15.64 -21.99 11.98
C MET A 136 16.11 -21.25 13.24
N VAL A 137 15.14 -20.81 14.04
CA VAL A 137 15.35 -20.33 15.41
C VAL A 137 14.47 -21.16 16.33
N THR A 138 15.05 -21.79 17.35
CA THR A 138 14.35 -22.62 18.33
C THR A 138 14.49 -22.05 19.73
N GLY A 139 13.71 -22.60 20.70
CA GLY A 139 13.77 -22.16 22.10
C GLY A 139 13.11 -20.82 22.37
N THR A 140 12.19 -20.36 21.51
CA THR A 140 11.54 -19.05 21.60
C THR A 140 10.39 -18.99 22.60
N THR A 141 9.98 -20.12 23.23
CA THR A 141 8.75 -20.23 24.05
C THR A 141 8.65 -19.23 25.19
N GLU A 142 9.78 -18.85 25.77
CA GLU A 142 9.86 -17.95 26.92
C GLU A 142 10.11 -16.49 26.55
N VAL A 143 10.30 -16.20 25.27
CA VAL A 143 10.48 -14.83 24.76
C VAL A 143 9.17 -14.08 24.93
N LYS A 144 9.25 -12.85 25.45
CA LYS A 144 8.11 -11.95 25.68
C LYS A 144 8.13 -10.71 24.78
N GLU A 145 9.33 -10.33 24.32
CA GLU A 145 9.54 -9.12 23.54
C GLU A 145 10.37 -9.44 22.29
N LEU A 146 9.89 -8.95 21.16
CA LEU A 146 10.61 -8.88 19.88
C LEU A 146 10.90 -7.41 19.58
N GLY A 147 12.07 -7.12 19.04
CA GLY A 147 12.46 -5.78 18.60
C GLY A 147 12.10 -5.51 17.14
N GLU A 148 12.08 -4.24 16.77
CA GLU A 148 11.95 -3.81 15.39
C GLU A 148 13.04 -4.44 14.52
N ASN A 149 12.72 -4.82 13.28
CA ASN A 149 13.65 -5.47 12.34
C ASN A 149 14.31 -6.75 12.86
N ALA A 150 13.88 -7.38 13.95
CA ALA A 150 14.61 -8.45 14.63
C ALA A 150 15.03 -9.59 13.70
N PHE A 151 14.22 -9.96 12.70
CA PHE A 151 14.48 -11.00 11.69
C PHE A 151 14.35 -10.47 10.26
N LYS A 152 14.45 -9.16 10.08
CA LYS A 152 14.34 -8.56 8.74
C LYS A 152 15.38 -9.16 7.80
N ASP A 153 14.96 -9.51 6.58
CA ASP A 153 15.79 -10.10 5.54
C ASP A 153 16.46 -11.44 5.94
N CYS A 154 15.87 -12.19 6.87
CA CYS A 154 16.20 -13.61 7.10
C CYS A 154 15.56 -14.44 5.98
N THR A 155 16.09 -14.33 4.76
CA THR A 155 15.44 -14.82 3.52
C THR A 155 15.23 -16.32 3.45
N THR A 156 15.99 -17.10 4.22
CA THR A 156 15.88 -18.58 4.30
C THR A 156 15.11 -19.08 5.51
N LEU A 157 14.58 -18.21 6.36
CA LEU A 157 13.81 -18.61 7.54
C LEU A 157 12.51 -19.28 7.11
N THR A 158 12.46 -20.63 7.24
CA THR A 158 11.32 -21.41 6.76
C THR A 158 10.20 -21.55 7.77
N LYS A 159 10.56 -21.55 9.06
CA LYS A 159 9.64 -21.70 10.19
C LYS A 159 10.10 -20.86 11.36
N PHE A 160 9.15 -20.18 11.98
CA PHE A 160 9.34 -19.48 13.25
C PHE A 160 8.15 -19.80 14.16
N ASP A 161 8.42 -20.43 15.31
CA ASP A 161 7.39 -20.68 16.31
C ASP A 161 7.23 -19.41 17.15
N MET A 162 6.17 -18.65 16.87
CA MET A 162 5.88 -17.39 17.56
C MET A 162 5.76 -17.63 19.08
N PRO A 163 6.50 -16.85 19.89
CA PRO A 163 6.42 -16.97 21.34
C PRO A 163 5.02 -16.63 21.85
N GLN A 164 4.47 -17.49 22.68
CA GLN A 164 3.06 -17.40 23.12
C GLN A 164 2.71 -16.14 23.94
N PHE A 165 3.72 -15.45 24.49
CA PHE A 165 3.53 -14.26 25.34
C PHE A 165 3.79 -12.93 24.62
N VAL A 166 4.11 -12.93 23.34
CA VAL A 166 4.36 -11.71 22.58
C VAL A 166 3.07 -10.95 22.36
N GLY A 167 2.96 -9.78 23.02
CA GLY A 167 1.79 -8.89 22.91
C GLY A 167 1.81 -8.00 21.68
N ILE A 168 3.00 -7.63 21.20
CA ILE A 168 3.22 -6.75 20.05
C ILE A 168 4.21 -7.42 19.10
N ILE A 169 3.87 -7.49 17.82
CA ILE A 169 4.81 -7.82 16.74
C ILE A 169 5.26 -6.49 16.14
N PRO A 170 6.53 -6.09 16.36
CA PRO A 170 6.99 -4.76 16.02
C PRO A 170 7.26 -4.56 14.52
N GLU A 171 7.52 -3.31 14.18
CA GLU A 171 7.71 -2.85 12.80
C GLU A 171 8.84 -3.62 12.10
N TYR A 172 8.61 -4.06 10.84
CA TYR A 172 9.53 -4.83 10.00
C TYR A 172 10.08 -6.12 10.62
N CYS A 173 9.53 -6.63 11.74
CA CYS A 173 10.11 -7.73 12.52
C CYS A 173 10.49 -8.94 11.67
N PHE A 174 9.66 -9.36 10.71
CA PHE A 174 9.89 -10.48 9.79
C PHE A 174 9.88 -10.03 8.32
N SER A 175 10.05 -8.72 8.05
CA SER A 175 10.06 -8.22 6.67
C SER A 175 11.14 -8.91 5.85
N GLY A 176 10.80 -9.35 4.63
CA GLY A 176 11.75 -10.03 3.74
C GLY A 176 12.06 -11.50 4.09
N CYS A 177 11.35 -12.12 5.04
CA CYS A 177 11.48 -13.55 5.33
C CYS A 177 10.84 -14.38 4.20
N ALA A 178 11.48 -14.41 3.03
CA ALA A 178 10.91 -14.94 1.80
C ALA A 178 10.60 -16.46 1.83
N ALA A 179 11.30 -17.23 2.63
CA ALA A 179 11.07 -18.68 2.77
C ALA A 179 10.01 -19.04 3.82
N LEU A 180 9.50 -18.08 4.60
CA LEU A 180 8.48 -18.34 5.61
C LEU A 180 7.16 -18.74 4.94
N THR A 181 6.65 -19.96 5.24
CA THR A 181 5.49 -20.51 4.54
C THR A 181 4.16 -20.34 5.28
N SER A 182 4.21 -20.25 6.61
CA SER A 182 3.03 -20.05 7.45
C SER A 182 3.39 -19.29 8.71
N ILE A 183 2.43 -18.54 9.24
CA ILE A 183 2.54 -17.90 10.55
C ILE A 183 1.24 -18.06 11.32
N THR A 184 1.38 -18.35 12.63
CA THR A 184 0.25 -18.33 13.56
C THR A 184 0.53 -17.28 14.62
N ILE A 185 -0.30 -16.23 14.64
CA ILE A 185 -0.21 -15.14 15.59
C ILE A 185 -0.73 -15.63 16.96
N PRO A 186 0.01 -15.44 18.05
CA PRO A 186 -0.39 -15.89 19.37
C PRO A 186 -1.63 -15.16 19.90
N ASP A 187 -2.38 -15.84 20.77
CA ASP A 187 -3.57 -15.24 21.40
C ASP A 187 -3.27 -14.00 22.27
N ALA A 188 -2.04 -13.88 22.77
CA ALA A 188 -1.59 -12.71 23.52
C ALA A 188 -1.37 -11.48 22.65
N THR A 189 -1.20 -11.66 21.34
CA THR A 189 -0.89 -10.54 20.43
C THR A 189 -2.13 -9.67 20.20
N VAL A 190 -2.01 -8.40 20.56
CA VAL A 190 -3.06 -7.39 20.38
C VAL A 190 -2.71 -6.34 19.35
N GLN A 191 -1.45 -6.28 18.93
CA GLN A 191 -0.93 -5.30 17.98
C GLN A 191 0.09 -5.93 17.03
N ILE A 192 -0.01 -5.57 15.76
CA ILE A 192 0.98 -5.88 14.72
C ILE A 192 1.33 -4.56 14.06
N ASP A 193 2.59 -4.15 14.18
CA ASP A 193 3.07 -2.87 13.64
C ASP A 193 3.35 -2.93 12.14
N GLY A 194 3.65 -1.76 11.57
CA GLY A 194 3.77 -1.60 10.13
C GLY A 194 4.80 -2.55 9.50
N TYR A 195 4.47 -3.10 8.34
CA TYR A 195 5.36 -3.92 7.51
C TYR A 195 5.95 -5.16 8.21
N ALA A 196 5.36 -5.60 9.33
CA ALA A 196 5.90 -6.69 10.15
C ALA A 196 6.21 -7.98 9.37
N PHE A 197 5.41 -8.31 8.36
CA PHE A 197 5.60 -9.48 7.47
C PHE A 197 5.69 -9.10 5.99
N SER A 198 6.01 -7.83 5.70
CA SER A 198 6.14 -7.36 4.31
C SER A 198 7.20 -8.15 3.56
N GLY A 199 6.92 -8.53 2.30
CA GLY A 199 7.88 -9.26 1.48
C GLY A 199 8.08 -10.72 1.88
N CYS A 200 7.26 -11.28 2.76
CA CYS A 200 7.25 -12.72 3.05
C CYS A 200 6.62 -13.47 1.85
N THR A 201 7.33 -13.48 0.72
CA THR A 201 6.79 -13.97 -0.56
C THR A 201 6.40 -15.44 -0.56
N GLY A 202 6.99 -16.27 0.33
CA GLY A 202 6.64 -17.68 0.51
C GLY A 202 5.41 -17.94 1.38
N LEU A 203 4.90 -16.90 2.07
CA LEU A 203 3.84 -17.05 3.07
C LEU A 203 2.50 -17.40 2.40
N LYS A 204 1.95 -18.58 2.76
CA LYS A 204 0.69 -19.11 2.21
C LYS A 204 -0.47 -18.95 3.17
N SER A 205 -0.23 -19.09 4.48
CA SER A 205 -1.26 -19.11 5.50
C SER A 205 -0.93 -18.19 6.67
N ILE A 206 -1.91 -17.35 7.03
CA ILE A 206 -1.86 -16.38 8.12
C ILE A 206 -3.05 -16.65 9.03
N LYS A 207 -2.79 -17.10 10.27
CA LYS A 207 -3.80 -17.50 11.25
C LYS A 207 -3.59 -16.84 12.61
N GLY A 208 -4.59 -16.91 13.48
CA GLY A 208 -4.48 -16.50 14.90
C GLY A 208 -4.75 -15.02 15.16
N MET A 209 -5.16 -14.21 14.19
CA MET A 209 -5.34 -12.77 14.38
C MET A 209 -6.61 -12.37 15.17
N LYS A 210 -7.35 -13.31 15.79
CA LYS A 210 -8.65 -13.04 16.43
C LYS A 210 -8.62 -11.95 17.51
N ASN A 211 -7.48 -11.81 18.22
CA ASN A 211 -7.32 -10.85 19.32
C ASN A 211 -6.62 -9.55 18.90
N VAL A 212 -6.12 -9.47 17.69
CA VAL A 212 -5.46 -8.27 17.17
C VAL A 212 -6.49 -7.15 17.03
N ALA A 213 -6.22 -6.03 17.68
CA ALA A 213 -7.04 -4.82 17.66
C ALA A 213 -6.39 -3.69 16.86
N ASN A 214 -5.06 -3.64 16.86
CA ASN A 214 -4.30 -2.60 16.17
C ASN A 214 -3.48 -3.23 15.04
N LEU A 215 -3.72 -2.75 13.82
CA LEU A 215 -3.00 -3.13 12.61
C LEU A 215 -2.18 -1.95 12.09
N GLY A 216 -0.89 -2.15 11.90
CA GLY A 216 -0.02 -1.23 11.18
C GLY A 216 -0.23 -1.28 9.66
N ASN A 217 0.34 -0.32 8.94
CA ASN A 217 0.29 -0.28 7.49
C ASN A 217 1.15 -1.38 6.87
N GLY A 218 0.74 -1.91 5.71
CA GLY A 218 1.53 -2.84 4.90
C GLY A 218 1.94 -4.14 5.60
N ILE A 219 1.22 -4.59 6.64
CA ILE A 219 1.67 -5.75 7.46
C ILE A 219 1.95 -7.01 6.65
N PHE A 220 1.22 -7.26 5.57
CA PHE A 220 1.41 -8.38 4.63
C PHE A 220 1.63 -7.88 3.19
N TYR A 221 2.19 -6.66 3.04
CA TYR A 221 2.53 -6.12 1.73
C TYR A 221 3.44 -7.10 0.97
N ASN A 222 3.10 -7.38 -0.30
CA ASN A 222 3.89 -8.26 -1.18
C ASN A 222 4.04 -9.72 -0.66
N CYS A 223 3.05 -10.25 0.08
CA CYS A 223 2.95 -11.67 0.42
C CYS A 223 2.32 -12.43 -0.78
N ASN A 224 3.08 -12.56 -1.87
CA ASN A 224 2.56 -12.97 -3.19
C ASN A 224 1.88 -14.33 -3.22
N ASN A 225 2.25 -15.26 -2.33
CA ASN A 225 1.70 -16.61 -2.27
C ASN A 225 0.61 -16.80 -1.21
N ALA A 226 0.18 -15.72 -0.53
CA ALA A 226 -0.84 -15.82 0.51
C ALA A 226 -2.21 -16.19 -0.08
N THR A 227 -2.73 -17.36 0.32
CA THR A 227 -4.04 -17.88 -0.12
C THR A 227 -5.05 -17.97 1.01
N GLU A 228 -4.56 -18.18 2.25
CA GLU A 228 -5.37 -18.30 3.45
C GLU A 228 -5.06 -17.16 4.42
N ILE A 229 -5.96 -16.20 4.51
CA ILE A 229 -5.83 -15.05 5.42
C ILE A 229 -7.02 -15.03 6.36
N GLN A 230 -6.75 -15.18 7.66
CA GLN A 230 -7.73 -14.99 8.71
C GLN A 230 -7.68 -13.53 9.18
N LEU A 231 -8.73 -12.75 8.93
CA LEU A 231 -8.81 -11.37 9.37
C LEU A 231 -9.08 -11.23 10.87
N PRO A 232 -8.67 -10.13 11.51
CA PRO A 232 -8.89 -9.89 12.93
C PRO A 232 -10.36 -9.65 13.26
N LEU A 233 -10.75 -10.03 14.50
CA LEU A 233 -12.13 -9.89 14.97
C LEU A 233 -12.33 -8.68 15.92
N LYS A 234 -11.29 -7.93 16.22
CA LYS A 234 -11.36 -6.78 17.15
C LYS A 234 -11.08 -5.42 16.49
N THR A 235 -10.43 -5.39 15.31
CA THR A 235 -10.25 -4.15 14.56
C THR A 235 -11.51 -3.81 13.78
N THR A 236 -11.79 -2.51 13.59
CA THR A 236 -12.92 -2.02 12.79
C THR A 236 -12.52 -1.55 11.40
N GLU A 237 -11.23 -1.54 11.12
CA GLU A 237 -10.64 -1.06 9.86
C GLU A 237 -9.48 -1.95 9.42
N LEU A 238 -9.34 -2.19 8.13
CA LEU A 238 -8.10 -2.67 7.54
C LEU A 238 -7.22 -1.45 7.20
N SER A 239 -6.00 -1.46 7.72
CA SER A 239 -5.04 -0.37 7.52
C SER A 239 -4.55 -0.28 6.08
N GLU A 240 -3.87 0.82 5.77
CA GLU A 240 -3.30 1.07 4.46
C GLU A 240 -2.36 -0.07 4.01
N SER A 241 -2.48 -0.46 2.74
CA SER A 241 -1.62 -1.45 2.07
C SER A 241 -1.52 -2.81 2.77
N CYS A 242 -2.44 -3.13 3.69
CA CYS A 242 -2.38 -4.29 4.59
C CYS A 242 -2.13 -5.61 3.86
N PHE A 243 -2.75 -5.82 2.70
CA PHE A 243 -2.63 -7.00 1.84
C PHE A 243 -2.29 -6.63 0.38
N SER A 244 -1.71 -5.46 0.17
CA SER A 244 -1.33 -5.05 -1.18
C SER A 244 -0.36 -6.06 -1.80
N ASP A 245 -0.56 -6.36 -3.08
CA ASP A 245 0.22 -7.35 -3.85
C ASP A 245 0.18 -8.80 -3.30
N CYS A 246 -0.87 -9.18 -2.56
CA CYS A 246 -1.15 -10.58 -2.23
C CYS A 246 -1.74 -11.29 -3.48
N LYS A 247 -0.91 -11.56 -4.49
CA LYS A 247 -1.35 -11.97 -5.83
C LYS A 247 -2.09 -13.32 -5.88
N ALA A 248 -1.74 -14.26 -5.01
CA ALA A 248 -2.38 -15.57 -4.97
C ALA A 248 -3.72 -15.59 -4.24
N LEU A 249 -4.12 -14.49 -3.58
CA LEU A 249 -5.39 -14.40 -2.86
C LEU A 249 -6.56 -14.45 -3.85
N THR A 250 -7.43 -15.44 -3.72
CA THR A 250 -8.59 -15.61 -4.62
C THR A 250 -9.91 -15.16 -4.00
N THR A 251 -10.04 -15.31 -2.69
CA THR A 251 -11.22 -14.91 -1.92
C THR A 251 -10.81 -14.42 -0.55
N ILE A 252 -11.54 -13.44 -0.04
CA ILE A 252 -11.41 -12.96 1.34
C ILE A 252 -12.80 -12.82 1.98
N THR A 253 -12.91 -13.19 3.25
CA THR A 253 -14.14 -13.00 4.01
C THR A 253 -13.95 -11.88 5.02
N ILE A 254 -14.73 -10.81 4.90
CA ILE A 254 -14.66 -9.67 5.81
C ILE A 254 -15.51 -9.97 7.06
N PRO A 255 -14.95 -9.98 8.27
CA PRO A 255 -15.72 -10.10 9.50
C PRO A 255 -16.64 -8.91 9.73
N ASN A 256 -17.75 -9.11 10.46
CA ASN A 256 -18.77 -8.09 10.68
C ASN A 256 -18.30 -6.84 11.41
N ASN A 257 -17.22 -6.94 12.17
CA ASN A 257 -16.61 -5.81 12.89
C ASN A 257 -15.86 -4.84 11.99
N ILE A 258 -15.42 -5.28 10.80
CA ILE A 258 -14.67 -4.43 9.87
C ILE A 258 -15.68 -3.68 9.00
N THR A 259 -15.65 -2.35 9.12
CA THR A 259 -16.53 -1.43 8.38
C THR A 259 -15.78 -0.52 7.42
N LYS A 260 -14.45 -0.45 7.52
CA LYS A 260 -13.60 0.39 6.67
C LYS A 260 -12.47 -0.40 6.04
N ILE A 261 -12.24 -0.15 4.77
CA ILE A 261 -11.10 -0.66 4.01
C ILE A 261 -10.16 0.52 3.73
N GLY A 262 -8.95 0.49 4.28
CA GLY A 262 -7.96 1.55 4.12
C GLY A 262 -7.39 1.63 2.70
N ALA A 263 -6.63 2.70 2.43
CA ALA A 263 -6.03 2.93 1.12
C ALA A 263 -5.14 1.76 0.70
N SER A 264 -5.22 1.37 -0.57
CA SER A 264 -4.41 0.30 -1.18
C SER A 264 -4.46 -1.05 -0.47
N SER A 265 -5.41 -1.30 0.47
CA SER A 265 -5.41 -2.51 1.32
C SER A 265 -5.36 -3.82 0.54
N PHE A 266 -5.97 -3.90 -0.63
CA PHE A 266 -5.95 -5.06 -1.54
C PHE A 266 -5.42 -4.69 -2.94
N ALA A 267 -4.75 -3.55 -3.08
CA ALA A 267 -4.20 -3.15 -4.38
C ALA A 267 -3.27 -4.24 -4.94
N GLY A 268 -3.42 -4.58 -6.22
CA GLY A 268 -2.58 -5.60 -6.84
C GLY A 268 -2.88 -7.05 -6.41
N CYS A 269 -3.98 -7.32 -5.70
CA CYS A 269 -4.49 -8.68 -5.49
C CYS A 269 -5.08 -9.21 -6.81
N GLU A 270 -4.21 -9.50 -7.77
CA GLU A 270 -4.55 -9.73 -9.18
C GLU A 270 -5.58 -10.86 -9.38
N ASN A 271 -5.54 -11.89 -8.54
CA ASN A 271 -6.41 -13.07 -8.61
C ASN A 271 -7.62 -13.02 -7.66
N LEU A 272 -7.82 -11.91 -6.93
CA LEU A 272 -8.96 -11.77 -6.01
C LEU A 272 -10.27 -11.69 -6.80
N LYS A 273 -11.09 -12.76 -6.72
CA LYS A 273 -12.36 -12.90 -7.45
C LYS A 273 -13.56 -12.41 -6.65
N GLU A 274 -13.52 -12.62 -5.33
CA GLU A 274 -14.65 -12.37 -4.47
C GLU A 274 -14.24 -11.83 -3.10
N VAL A 275 -14.93 -10.79 -2.66
CA VAL A 275 -14.88 -10.26 -1.29
C VAL A 275 -16.20 -10.64 -0.63
N LYS A 276 -16.16 -11.69 0.22
CA LYS A 276 -17.35 -12.17 0.92
C LYS A 276 -17.71 -11.27 2.10
N ASN A 277 -19.01 -11.16 2.36
CA ASN A 277 -19.54 -10.40 3.49
C ASN A 277 -19.21 -8.89 3.47
N SER A 278 -19.08 -8.32 2.28
CA SER A 278 -18.70 -6.90 2.08
C SER A 278 -19.82 -5.90 2.44
N LYS A 279 -21.04 -6.37 2.68
CA LYS A 279 -22.22 -5.53 3.02
C LYS A 279 -22.11 -4.73 4.32
N ASN A 280 -21.08 -4.99 5.15
CA ASN A 280 -20.82 -4.19 6.35
C ASN A 280 -19.87 -3.02 6.08
N ILE A 281 -19.24 -2.99 4.91
CA ILE A 281 -18.27 -1.93 4.57
C ILE A 281 -19.02 -0.64 4.28
N THR A 282 -18.66 0.41 5.00
CA THR A 282 -19.23 1.75 4.86
C THR A 282 -18.33 2.70 4.09
N SER A 283 -17.01 2.47 4.08
CA SER A 283 -16.07 3.29 3.31
C SER A 283 -14.92 2.46 2.74
N ILE A 284 -14.45 2.87 1.58
CA ILE A 284 -13.34 2.24 0.84
C ILE A 284 -12.35 3.34 0.48
N GLY A 285 -11.08 3.20 0.91
CA GLY A 285 -10.01 4.17 0.69
C GLY A 285 -9.47 4.18 -0.73
N ASP A 286 -8.56 5.12 -0.99
CA ASP A 286 -7.91 5.31 -2.28
C ASP A 286 -7.21 4.03 -2.75
N SER A 287 -7.42 3.67 -4.01
CA SER A 287 -6.80 2.50 -4.64
C SER A 287 -7.03 1.16 -3.92
N ALA A 288 -7.98 1.05 -3.00
CA ALA A 288 -8.12 -0.11 -2.11
C ALA A 288 -8.22 -1.45 -2.83
N PHE A 289 -8.87 -1.51 -3.99
CA PHE A 289 -8.98 -2.68 -4.88
C PHE A 289 -8.39 -2.41 -6.26
N ALA A 290 -7.53 -1.40 -6.40
CA ALA A 290 -6.89 -1.12 -7.68
C ALA A 290 -6.11 -2.34 -8.18
N ARG A 291 -6.25 -2.67 -9.49
CA ARG A 291 -5.59 -3.83 -10.10
C ARG A 291 -6.01 -5.20 -9.52
N CYS A 292 -7.20 -5.29 -8.91
CA CYS A 292 -7.84 -6.58 -8.63
C CYS A 292 -8.47 -7.10 -9.93
N PHE A 293 -7.63 -7.57 -10.88
CA PHE A 293 -8.04 -7.89 -12.25
C PHE A 293 -9.16 -8.92 -12.32
N ALA A 294 -9.16 -9.87 -11.38
CA ALA A 294 -10.12 -10.97 -11.35
C ALA A 294 -11.41 -10.66 -10.58
N LEU A 295 -11.55 -9.49 -9.94
CA LEU A 295 -12.71 -9.16 -9.11
C LEU A 295 -13.98 -9.07 -9.97
N GLU A 296 -14.95 -10.00 -9.73
CA GLU A 296 -16.14 -10.13 -10.55
C GLU A 296 -17.33 -9.31 -10.03
N LYS A 297 -17.44 -9.16 -8.71
CA LYS A 297 -18.51 -8.42 -8.03
C LYS A 297 -18.05 -7.86 -6.70
N PHE A 298 -18.71 -6.81 -6.26
CA PHE A 298 -18.63 -6.26 -4.91
C PHE A 298 -20.02 -5.82 -4.47
N ASP A 299 -20.48 -6.29 -3.31
CA ASP A 299 -21.78 -5.94 -2.74
C ASP A 299 -21.59 -4.82 -1.71
N PHE A 300 -22.11 -3.64 -1.99
CA PHE A 300 -22.04 -2.49 -1.08
C PHE A 300 -23.07 -2.55 0.02
N SER A 301 -22.75 -1.93 1.15
CA SER A 301 -23.66 -1.69 2.28
C SER A 301 -24.76 -0.68 1.90
N ASP A 302 -25.93 -0.82 2.47
CA ASP A 302 -26.97 0.22 2.39
C ASP A 302 -26.54 1.52 3.11
N ASN A 303 -25.59 1.40 4.07
CA ASN A 303 -24.99 2.52 4.80
C ASN A 303 -23.64 2.97 4.22
N PHE A 304 -23.34 2.60 2.97
CA PHE A 304 -22.09 2.98 2.31
C PHE A 304 -22.07 4.50 2.06
N VAL A 305 -20.97 5.16 2.43
CA VAL A 305 -20.86 6.63 2.43
C VAL A 305 -19.75 7.17 1.55
N GLU A 306 -18.71 6.37 1.22
CA GLU A 306 -17.54 6.93 0.56
C GLU A 306 -16.73 5.93 -0.26
N PHE A 307 -16.38 6.34 -1.49
CA PHE A 307 -15.31 5.75 -2.29
C PHE A 307 -14.06 6.64 -2.24
N GLY A 308 -12.89 6.05 -2.18
CA GLY A 308 -11.62 6.72 -2.48
C GLY A 308 -11.35 6.79 -3.99
N MET A 309 -10.40 7.65 -4.37
CA MET A 309 -9.92 7.75 -5.75
C MET A 309 -9.34 6.39 -6.19
N MET A 310 -9.55 6.03 -7.46
CA MET A 310 -9.04 4.79 -8.07
C MET A 310 -9.40 3.49 -7.30
N SER A 311 -10.37 3.51 -6.36
CA SER A 311 -10.62 2.41 -5.43
C SER A 311 -10.91 1.06 -6.12
N PHE A 312 -11.47 1.05 -7.31
CA PHE A 312 -11.70 -0.14 -8.17
C PHE A 312 -11.05 0.00 -9.55
N SER A 313 -10.03 0.85 -9.67
CA SER A 313 -9.36 1.05 -10.97
C SER A 313 -8.75 -0.25 -11.47
N SER A 314 -8.98 -0.56 -12.75
CA SER A 314 -8.50 -1.79 -13.40
C SER A 314 -9.05 -3.10 -12.80
N CYS A 315 -10.24 -3.09 -12.22
CA CYS A 315 -10.98 -4.31 -11.92
C CYS A 315 -11.58 -4.87 -13.22
N TYR A 316 -10.75 -5.50 -14.05
CA TYR A 316 -11.11 -5.88 -15.43
C TYR A 316 -12.32 -6.81 -15.51
N SER A 317 -12.47 -7.69 -14.53
CA SER A 317 -13.55 -8.71 -14.49
C SER A 317 -14.84 -8.23 -13.84
N LEU A 318 -14.92 -6.97 -13.36
CA LEU A 318 -16.12 -6.46 -12.69
C LEU A 318 -17.28 -6.34 -13.69
N LYS A 319 -18.29 -7.23 -13.54
CA LYS A 319 -19.41 -7.40 -14.49
C LYS A 319 -20.60 -6.52 -14.15
N LYS A 320 -20.84 -6.31 -12.86
CA LYS A 320 -22.00 -5.58 -12.36
C LYS A 320 -21.58 -4.62 -11.25
N LEU A 321 -22.08 -3.41 -11.32
CA LEU A 321 -21.85 -2.34 -10.35
C LEU A 321 -23.18 -1.72 -9.97
N ASN A 322 -23.56 -1.87 -8.70
CA ASN A 322 -24.71 -1.17 -8.12
C ASN A 322 -24.17 0.00 -7.30
N ILE A 323 -24.23 1.21 -7.84
CA ILE A 323 -23.76 2.43 -7.14
C ILE A 323 -24.64 2.65 -5.90
N PRO A 324 -24.05 2.80 -4.69
CA PRO A 324 -24.82 3.07 -3.47
C PRO A 324 -25.54 4.43 -3.51
N ILE A 325 -26.75 4.50 -2.99
CA ILE A 325 -27.54 5.75 -2.93
C ILE A 325 -27.08 6.70 -1.81
N GLY A 326 -26.24 6.24 -0.88
CA GLY A 326 -25.72 7.03 0.24
C GLY A 326 -24.59 8.00 -0.13
N ILE A 327 -24.10 7.97 -1.38
CA ILE A 327 -23.01 8.83 -1.85
C ILE A 327 -23.50 9.92 -2.77
N SER A 328 -22.73 11.02 -2.85
CA SER A 328 -22.98 12.13 -3.76
C SER A 328 -21.90 12.32 -4.84
N ILE A 329 -20.74 11.70 -4.69
CA ILE A 329 -19.60 11.83 -5.59
C ILE A 329 -19.08 10.44 -5.99
N ILE A 330 -18.79 10.26 -7.28
CA ILE A 330 -17.99 9.15 -7.80
C ILE A 330 -16.61 9.72 -8.08
N PRO A 331 -15.57 9.36 -7.26
CA PRO A 331 -14.29 10.04 -7.32
C PRO A 331 -13.47 9.73 -8.57
N SER A 332 -12.39 10.48 -8.73
CA SER A 332 -11.48 10.39 -9.87
C SER A 332 -10.98 8.94 -10.07
N SER A 333 -11.14 8.47 -11.32
CA SER A 333 -10.69 7.15 -11.77
C SER A 333 -11.23 5.96 -10.96
N CYS A 334 -12.27 6.14 -10.14
CA CYS A 334 -12.79 5.13 -9.21
C CYS A 334 -13.01 3.77 -9.87
N PHE A 335 -13.65 3.74 -11.04
CA PHE A 335 -13.95 2.52 -11.83
C PHE A 335 -13.25 2.54 -13.20
N SER A 336 -12.17 3.31 -13.33
CA SER A 336 -11.43 3.36 -14.60
C SER A 336 -10.90 1.98 -14.98
N GLY A 337 -11.13 1.56 -16.22
CA GLY A 337 -10.65 0.27 -16.71
C GLY A 337 -11.49 -0.94 -16.28
N CYS A 338 -12.70 -0.78 -15.75
CA CYS A 338 -13.64 -1.88 -15.49
C CYS A 338 -14.19 -2.39 -16.82
N VAL A 339 -13.37 -3.12 -17.59
CA VAL A 339 -13.65 -3.47 -18.98
C VAL A 339 -14.84 -4.42 -19.16
N SER A 340 -15.15 -5.24 -18.17
CA SER A 340 -16.28 -6.20 -18.24
C SER A 340 -17.65 -5.59 -17.87
N LEU A 341 -17.68 -4.34 -17.45
CA LEU A 341 -18.93 -3.65 -17.10
C LEU A 341 -19.74 -3.38 -18.38
N THR A 342 -20.96 -3.90 -18.47
CA THR A 342 -21.83 -3.78 -19.65
C THR A 342 -22.94 -2.76 -19.50
N SER A 343 -23.37 -2.50 -18.28
CA SER A 343 -24.41 -1.53 -17.96
C SER A 343 -24.09 -0.77 -16.69
N LEU A 344 -24.49 0.48 -16.64
CA LEU A 344 -24.28 1.37 -15.49
C LEU A 344 -25.50 2.24 -15.29
N ASP A 345 -26.03 2.19 -14.08
CA ASP A 345 -27.13 3.03 -13.62
C ASP A 345 -26.60 3.98 -12.53
N ILE A 346 -26.56 5.28 -12.81
CA ILE A 346 -26.10 6.33 -11.90
C ILE A 346 -27.27 6.84 -11.08
N PRO A 347 -27.32 6.62 -9.76
CA PRO A 347 -28.43 7.05 -8.92
C PRO A 347 -28.66 8.58 -8.96
N SER A 348 -29.90 8.98 -8.74
CA SER A 348 -30.29 10.40 -8.70
C SER A 348 -29.66 11.21 -7.56
N THR A 349 -29.02 10.55 -6.57
CA THR A 349 -28.29 11.17 -5.46
C THR A 349 -26.91 11.70 -5.87
N ILE A 350 -26.34 11.18 -6.96
CA ILE A 350 -25.00 11.58 -7.43
C ILE A 350 -25.03 13.01 -7.95
N GLN A 351 -24.15 13.84 -7.41
CA GLN A 351 -23.95 15.23 -7.81
C GLN A 351 -22.78 15.40 -8.78
N VAL A 352 -21.71 14.61 -8.58
CA VAL A 352 -20.47 14.71 -9.35
C VAL A 352 -20.00 13.34 -9.80
N ILE A 353 -19.75 13.21 -11.11
CA ILE A 353 -18.94 12.14 -11.70
C ILE A 353 -17.60 12.78 -12.03
N ASP A 354 -16.58 12.46 -11.23
CA ASP A 354 -15.28 13.13 -11.27
C ASP A 354 -14.40 12.59 -12.43
N LYS A 355 -13.23 13.19 -12.61
CA LYS A 355 -12.29 12.96 -13.71
C LYS A 355 -12.03 11.47 -13.93
N ALA A 356 -12.21 11.01 -15.18
CA ALA A 356 -11.92 9.65 -15.63
C ALA A 356 -12.62 8.53 -14.81
N ALA A 357 -13.69 8.83 -14.06
CA ALA A 357 -14.34 7.90 -13.13
C ALA A 357 -14.68 6.54 -13.76
N PHE A 358 -15.11 6.51 -15.02
CA PHE A 358 -15.43 5.30 -15.80
C PHE A 358 -14.61 5.21 -17.10
N LYS A 359 -13.47 5.91 -17.17
CA LYS A 359 -12.60 5.85 -18.36
C LYS A 359 -12.25 4.42 -18.71
N SER A 360 -12.28 4.07 -19.98
CA SER A 360 -11.91 2.73 -20.50
C SER A 360 -12.79 1.58 -19.99
N CYS A 361 -14.04 1.83 -19.60
CA CYS A 361 -15.04 0.79 -19.44
C CYS A 361 -15.49 0.32 -20.84
N LYS A 362 -14.61 -0.43 -21.52
CA LYS A 362 -14.68 -0.65 -22.98
C LYS A 362 -15.96 -1.36 -23.45
N ASN A 363 -16.54 -2.23 -22.59
CA ASN A 363 -17.75 -2.99 -22.92
C ASN A 363 -19.03 -2.34 -22.39
N LEU A 364 -18.95 -1.14 -21.79
CA LEU A 364 -20.13 -0.41 -21.32
C LEU A 364 -21.01 -0.02 -22.50
N GLN A 365 -22.18 -0.66 -22.63
CA GLN A 365 -23.15 -0.43 -23.70
C GLN A 365 -24.25 0.53 -23.26
N ASN A 366 -24.76 0.36 -22.03
CA ASN A 366 -25.90 1.08 -21.51
C ASN A 366 -25.50 1.97 -20.32
N LEU A 367 -25.70 3.27 -20.47
CA LEU A 367 -25.48 4.25 -19.41
C LEU A 367 -26.79 4.99 -19.13
N THR A 368 -27.29 4.89 -17.90
CA THR A 368 -28.43 5.65 -17.41
C THR A 368 -27.95 6.74 -16.46
N LEU A 369 -28.25 7.99 -16.79
CA LEU A 369 -28.01 9.17 -15.97
C LEU A 369 -29.39 9.72 -15.55
N HIS A 370 -29.75 9.56 -14.26
CA HIS A 370 -31.04 10.06 -13.78
C HIS A 370 -31.04 11.58 -13.61
N SER A 371 -32.16 12.20 -13.97
CA SER A 371 -32.41 13.60 -13.59
C SER A 371 -32.53 13.71 -12.07
N GLY A 372 -31.83 14.68 -11.49
CA GLY A 372 -31.78 14.85 -10.03
C GLY A 372 -30.65 15.77 -9.59
N ALA A 373 -29.77 15.27 -8.76
CA ALA A 373 -28.68 16.03 -8.19
C ALA A 373 -27.47 16.23 -9.12
N LEU A 374 -27.34 15.45 -10.22
CA LEU A 374 -26.15 15.46 -11.09
C LEU A 374 -25.94 16.81 -11.75
N THR A 375 -24.89 17.51 -11.34
CA THR A 375 -24.51 18.83 -11.88
C THR A 375 -23.24 18.81 -12.71
N THR A 376 -22.34 17.85 -12.44
CA THR A 376 -21.00 17.82 -13.03
C THR A 376 -20.66 16.43 -13.56
N ILE A 377 -20.22 16.37 -14.82
CA ILE A 377 -19.54 15.20 -15.42
C ILE A 377 -18.17 15.71 -15.87
N ASP A 378 -17.11 15.33 -15.14
CA ASP A 378 -15.81 15.95 -15.31
C ASP A 378 -14.97 15.27 -16.41
N LYS A 379 -13.76 15.81 -16.63
CA LYS A 379 -12.84 15.49 -17.73
C LYS A 379 -12.68 13.99 -17.94
N GLY A 380 -12.99 13.52 -19.15
CA GLY A 380 -12.79 12.14 -19.58
C GLY A 380 -13.57 11.09 -18.80
N ALA A 381 -14.64 11.49 -18.08
CA ALA A 381 -15.38 10.58 -17.19
C ALA A 381 -15.81 9.27 -17.85
N PHE A 382 -16.19 9.28 -19.11
CA PHE A 382 -16.57 8.12 -19.94
C PHE A 382 -15.67 7.94 -21.17
N ALA A 383 -14.47 8.55 -21.17
CA ALA A 383 -13.57 8.42 -22.33
C ALA A 383 -13.21 6.94 -22.59
N ASN A 384 -13.11 6.57 -23.87
CA ASN A 384 -12.75 5.23 -24.33
C ASN A 384 -13.75 4.12 -23.86
N CYS A 385 -15.03 4.48 -23.65
CA CYS A 385 -16.15 3.55 -23.49
C CYS A 385 -16.61 3.09 -24.89
N LYS A 386 -15.82 2.20 -25.52
CA LYS A 386 -15.94 1.89 -26.95
C LYS A 386 -17.28 1.29 -27.38
N SER A 387 -17.98 0.61 -26.48
CA SER A 387 -19.26 -0.04 -26.77
C SER A 387 -20.49 0.82 -26.43
N LEU A 388 -20.29 2.02 -25.88
CA LEU A 388 -21.38 2.92 -25.50
C LEU A 388 -22.14 3.36 -26.76
N THR A 389 -23.49 3.19 -26.78
CA THR A 389 -24.28 3.40 -28.00
C THR A 389 -25.05 4.71 -27.98
N ASN A 390 -25.77 5.00 -26.91
CA ASN A 390 -26.58 6.22 -26.77
C ASN A 390 -26.46 6.78 -25.36
N VAL A 391 -26.48 8.11 -25.23
CA VAL A 391 -26.44 8.80 -23.94
C VAL A 391 -27.43 9.94 -23.90
N VAL A 392 -28.16 10.03 -22.80
CA VAL A 392 -28.98 11.20 -22.46
C VAL A 392 -28.32 11.90 -21.27
N VAL A 393 -27.78 13.10 -21.50
CA VAL A 393 -27.24 13.94 -20.43
C VAL A 393 -28.38 14.80 -19.88
N PRO A 394 -28.72 14.65 -18.57
CA PRO A 394 -29.91 15.33 -18.02
C PRO A 394 -29.74 16.84 -17.91
N HIS A 395 -30.88 17.55 -17.82
CA HIS A 395 -30.92 19.02 -17.78
C HIS A 395 -30.25 19.62 -16.51
N SER A 396 -30.09 18.84 -15.46
CA SER A 396 -29.40 19.25 -14.22
C SER A 396 -27.91 19.46 -14.39
N VAL A 397 -27.29 18.84 -15.43
CA VAL A 397 -25.87 19.01 -15.71
C VAL A 397 -25.57 20.38 -16.25
N ASN A 398 -24.70 21.13 -15.60
CA ASN A 398 -24.25 22.44 -16.00
C ASN A 398 -22.74 22.52 -16.24
N VAL A 399 -21.98 21.49 -15.81
CA VAL A 399 -20.56 21.34 -16.09
C VAL A 399 -20.31 20.02 -16.81
N LEU A 400 -19.82 20.12 -18.05
CA LEU A 400 -19.33 19.01 -18.84
C LEU A 400 -17.82 19.21 -19.04
N GLY A 401 -17.01 18.23 -18.66
CA GLY A 401 -15.54 18.31 -18.76
C GLY A 401 -15.03 18.05 -20.18
N GLU A 402 -13.75 18.34 -20.39
CA GLU A 402 -13.04 18.03 -21.63
C GLU A 402 -13.03 16.51 -21.89
N GLY A 403 -13.27 16.09 -23.13
CA GLY A 403 -13.12 14.68 -23.56
C GLY A 403 -14.05 13.69 -22.85
N VAL A 404 -15.19 14.12 -22.32
CA VAL A 404 -16.10 13.23 -21.54
C VAL A 404 -16.44 11.95 -22.30
N PHE A 405 -16.69 12.01 -23.60
CA PHE A 405 -17.01 10.87 -24.47
C PHE A 405 -15.94 10.60 -25.53
N LYS A 406 -14.71 11.11 -25.32
CA LYS A 406 -13.58 10.87 -26.22
C LYS A 406 -13.40 9.39 -26.51
N GLU A 407 -13.22 9.03 -27.80
CA GLU A 407 -12.98 7.66 -28.27
C GLU A 407 -14.12 6.66 -27.95
N CYS A 408 -15.35 7.12 -27.77
CA CYS A 408 -16.53 6.27 -27.70
C CYS A 408 -16.96 5.87 -29.12
N SER A 409 -16.23 4.93 -29.73
CA SER A 409 -16.31 4.60 -31.17
C SER A 409 -17.65 4.04 -31.63
N SER A 410 -18.46 3.41 -30.74
CA SER A 410 -19.81 2.93 -31.06
C SER A 410 -20.93 3.91 -30.72
N LEU A 411 -20.61 5.11 -30.20
CA LEU A 411 -21.60 6.11 -29.80
C LEU A 411 -22.32 6.65 -31.04
N GLN A 412 -23.62 6.38 -31.11
CA GLN A 412 -24.46 6.76 -32.27
C GLN A 412 -25.24 8.06 -32.04
N GLY A 413 -25.79 8.26 -30.85
CA GLY A 413 -26.58 9.40 -30.51
C GLY A 413 -26.34 9.97 -29.13
N VAL A 414 -26.30 11.30 -29.02
CA VAL A 414 -26.20 11.98 -27.72
C VAL A 414 -27.28 13.07 -27.62
N MET A 415 -28.09 12.97 -26.58
CA MET A 415 -29.06 14.00 -26.23
C MET A 415 -28.53 14.83 -25.07
N LEU A 416 -28.12 16.06 -25.34
CA LEU A 416 -27.65 17.01 -24.35
C LEU A 416 -28.82 17.85 -23.84
N ASN A 417 -29.60 17.34 -22.88
CA ASN A 417 -30.68 18.11 -22.24
C ASN A 417 -30.13 19.08 -21.15
N ALA A 418 -28.84 19.38 -21.21
CA ALA A 418 -28.10 20.12 -20.20
C ALA A 418 -28.19 21.65 -20.40
N ASN A 419 -27.98 22.40 -19.31
CA ASN A 419 -27.84 23.88 -19.34
C ASN A 419 -26.41 24.28 -19.68
N LEU A 420 -25.84 23.74 -20.75
CA LEU A 420 -24.49 24.03 -21.19
C LEU A 420 -24.40 25.35 -21.94
N THR A 421 -23.30 26.06 -21.70
CA THR A 421 -22.91 27.27 -22.46
C THR A 421 -21.81 26.99 -23.47
N SER A 422 -21.20 25.81 -23.41
CA SER A 422 -20.16 25.37 -24.36
C SER A 422 -20.19 23.86 -24.54
N ILE A 423 -19.73 23.40 -25.71
CA ILE A 423 -19.26 22.01 -25.90
C ILE A 423 -17.76 22.04 -25.65
N PRO A 424 -17.23 21.39 -24.60
CA PRO A 424 -15.81 21.45 -24.26
C PRO A 424 -14.89 20.81 -25.31
N ASN A 425 -13.58 21.07 -25.18
CA ASN A 425 -12.57 20.45 -26.02
C ASN A 425 -12.71 18.93 -26.03
N GLU A 426 -12.48 18.30 -27.17
CA GLU A 426 -12.41 16.85 -27.36
C GLU A 426 -13.65 16.07 -26.87
N THR A 427 -14.77 16.71 -26.58
CA THR A 427 -15.96 16.06 -25.98
C THR A 427 -16.37 14.80 -26.74
N PHE A 428 -16.36 14.78 -28.06
CA PHE A 428 -16.70 13.66 -28.95
C PHE A 428 -15.55 13.29 -29.89
N TYR A 429 -14.31 13.58 -29.51
CA TYR A 429 -13.12 13.22 -30.28
C TYR A 429 -13.14 11.74 -30.66
N SER A 430 -13.02 11.42 -31.94
CA SER A 430 -13.04 10.06 -32.50
C SER A 430 -14.26 9.20 -32.09
N CYS A 431 -15.43 9.80 -32.00
CA CYS A 431 -16.71 9.11 -31.92
C CYS A 431 -17.16 8.70 -33.33
N THR A 432 -16.50 7.66 -33.88
CA THR A 432 -16.59 7.35 -35.33
C THR A 432 -17.97 6.89 -35.81
N SER A 433 -18.84 6.40 -34.92
CA SER A 433 -20.23 6.03 -35.23
C SER A 433 -21.26 7.14 -34.92
N LEU A 434 -20.83 8.32 -34.46
CA LEU A 434 -21.74 9.37 -34.04
C LEU A 434 -22.50 9.95 -35.22
N THR A 435 -23.83 9.79 -35.22
CA THR A 435 -24.73 10.28 -36.30
C THR A 435 -25.47 11.53 -35.92
N THR A 436 -25.81 11.67 -34.64
CA THR A 436 -26.64 12.78 -34.15
C THR A 436 -26.19 13.29 -32.78
N VAL A 437 -26.15 14.63 -32.65
CA VAL A 437 -26.02 15.30 -31.34
C VAL A 437 -27.02 16.47 -31.31
N ASN A 438 -27.81 16.50 -30.22
CA ASN A 438 -28.62 17.67 -29.94
C ASN A 438 -27.81 18.70 -29.16
N ILE A 439 -27.38 19.79 -29.81
CA ILE A 439 -26.67 20.90 -29.15
C ILE A 439 -27.69 21.81 -28.45
N PRO A 440 -27.57 22.04 -27.12
CA PRO A 440 -28.46 22.92 -26.38
C PRO A 440 -28.46 24.35 -26.91
N LYS A 441 -29.63 25.01 -26.85
CA LYS A 441 -29.83 26.37 -27.38
C LYS A 441 -28.94 27.46 -26.75
N ASN A 442 -28.44 27.21 -25.52
CA ASN A 442 -27.62 28.17 -24.78
C ASN A 442 -26.11 28.04 -25.10
N VAL A 443 -25.72 27.09 -25.95
CA VAL A 443 -24.32 26.87 -26.31
C VAL A 443 -23.85 28.01 -27.20
N LYS A 444 -22.79 28.68 -26.76
CA LYS A 444 -22.11 29.79 -27.43
C LYS A 444 -20.77 29.40 -28.05
N SER A 445 -20.15 28.32 -27.60
CA SER A 445 -18.87 27.90 -28.11
C SER A 445 -18.76 26.40 -28.29
N ILE A 446 -18.03 26.00 -29.34
CA ILE A 446 -17.59 24.59 -29.59
C ILE A 446 -16.07 24.59 -29.49
N GLY A 447 -15.57 23.77 -28.58
CA GLY A 447 -14.14 23.69 -28.23
C GLY A 447 -13.28 23.03 -29.29
N THR A 448 -11.96 23.10 -29.08
CA THR A 448 -10.93 22.47 -29.93
C THR A 448 -11.18 20.98 -30.04
N ARG A 449 -11.16 20.43 -31.26
CA ARG A 449 -11.36 18.99 -31.56
C ARG A 449 -12.64 18.40 -30.98
N ALA A 450 -13.66 19.20 -30.69
CA ALA A 450 -14.88 18.74 -30.04
C ALA A 450 -15.58 17.59 -30.78
N PHE A 451 -15.57 17.63 -32.13
CA PHE A 451 -16.11 16.61 -33.04
C PHE A 451 -15.06 16.12 -34.05
N TYR A 452 -13.77 16.16 -33.69
CA TYR A 452 -12.70 15.66 -34.54
C TYR A 452 -12.90 14.18 -34.83
N ASN A 453 -12.73 13.79 -36.13
CA ASN A 453 -12.85 12.40 -36.59
C ASN A 453 -14.20 11.75 -36.19
N CYS A 454 -15.29 12.42 -36.54
CA CYS A 454 -16.69 11.93 -36.46
C CYS A 454 -17.28 11.72 -37.84
N PRO A 455 -16.79 10.77 -38.67
CA PRO A 455 -17.14 10.63 -40.09
C PRO A 455 -18.60 10.29 -40.36
N SER A 456 -19.35 9.83 -39.36
CA SER A 456 -20.79 9.52 -39.47
C SER A 456 -21.71 10.66 -39.09
N LEU A 457 -21.19 11.84 -38.68
CA LEU A 457 -21.98 12.95 -38.16
C LEU A 457 -22.61 13.78 -39.29
N ASN A 458 -23.67 13.24 -39.90
CA ASN A 458 -24.31 13.87 -41.04
C ASN A 458 -25.40 14.91 -40.68
N ASN A 459 -25.94 14.84 -39.45
CA ASN A 459 -27.07 15.66 -39.00
C ASN A 459 -26.69 16.41 -37.72
N LEU A 460 -26.09 17.58 -37.85
CA LEU A 460 -25.82 18.48 -36.75
C LEU A 460 -26.52 19.81 -36.95
N SER A 461 -27.38 20.17 -36.00
CA SER A 461 -28.03 21.49 -35.99
C SER A 461 -27.33 22.39 -34.97
N PHE A 462 -26.97 23.58 -35.41
CA PHE A 462 -26.35 24.59 -34.57
C PHE A 462 -27.37 25.51 -33.92
N PRO A 463 -27.20 25.90 -32.64
CA PRO A 463 -28.10 26.87 -32.01
C PRO A 463 -27.86 28.28 -32.58
N ASN A 464 -28.93 29.09 -32.71
CA ASN A 464 -28.85 30.45 -33.23
C ASN A 464 -27.97 31.41 -32.43
N GLY A 465 -27.54 31.02 -31.22
CA GLY A 465 -26.64 31.81 -30.36
C GLY A 465 -25.20 31.36 -30.38
N LEU A 466 -24.79 30.45 -31.28
CA LEU A 466 -23.39 30.00 -31.39
C LEU A 466 -22.51 31.16 -31.87
N GLU A 467 -21.43 31.42 -31.13
CA GLU A 467 -20.50 32.55 -31.34
C GLU A 467 -19.10 32.09 -31.81
N THR A 468 -18.57 30.97 -31.29
CA THR A 468 -17.18 30.59 -31.57
C THR A 468 -17.00 29.09 -31.84
N ILE A 469 -16.04 28.75 -32.73
CA ILE A 469 -15.66 27.38 -33.09
C ILE A 469 -14.15 27.28 -33.02
N GLY A 470 -13.66 26.29 -32.23
CA GLY A 470 -12.24 26.07 -31.96
C GLY A 470 -11.52 25.31 -33.08
N SER A 471 -10.19 25.21 -32.92
CA SER A 471 -9.26 24.52 -33.83
C SER A 471 -9.63 23.05 -34.04
N CYS A 472 -9.60 22.57 -35.30
CA CYS A 472 -9.91 21.21 -35.70
C CYS A 472 -11.27 20.69 -35.19
N ALA A 473 -12.21 21.58 -34.83
CA ALA A 473 -13.46 21.19 -34.15
C ALA A 473 -14.26 20.15 -34.92
N PHE A 474 -14.23 20.18 -36.26
CA PHE A 474 -14.96 19.33 -37.21
C PHE A 474 -14.03 18.67 -38.24
N GLU A 475 -12.73 18.68 -38.05
CA GLU A 475 -11.79 18.01 -38.93
C GLU A 475 -12.12 16.50 -39.01
N ASP A 476 -12.08 15.93 -40.22
CA ASP A 476 -12.50 14.54 -40.51
C ASP A 476 -13.97 14.24 -40.14
N SER A 477 -14.85 15.27 -40.22
CA SER A 477 -16.31 15.15 -40.01
C SER A 477 -17.08 15.80 -41.15
N PRO A 478 -18.20 15.18 -41.63
CA PRO A 478 -18.91 15.67 -42.81
C PRO A 478 -19.78 16.92 -42.55
N VAL A 479 -19.45 17.68 -41.54
CA VAL A 479 -20.20 18.88 -41.12
C VAL A 479 -19.82 20.06 -42.02
N SER A 480 -20.81 20.66 -42.67
CA SER A 480 -20.57 21.78 -43.59
C SER A 480 -20.54 23.13 -42.90
N LYS A 481 -19.55 23.96 -43.25
CA LYS A 481 -19.47 25.37 -42.85
C LYS A 481 -20.71 26.19 -43.28
N ALA A 482 -21.38 25.79 -44.37
CA ALA A 482 -22.58 26.41 -44.85
C ALA A 482 -23.81 26.27 -43.92
N ALA A 483 -23.78 25.33 -42.98
CA ALA A 483 -24.84 25.12 -41.99
C ALA A 483 -24.75 26.05 -40.77
N LEU A 484 -23.72 26.91 -40.68
CA LEU A 484 -23.48 27.75 -39.50
C LEU A 484 -24.50 28.91 -39.42
N PRO A 485 -24.97 29.26 -38.22
CA PRO A 485 -25.84 30.42 -38.03
C PRO A 485 -25.06 31.74 -38.18
N SER A 486 -25.76 32.79 -38.50
CA SER A 486 -25.17 34.14 -38.69
C SER A 486 -24.59 34.75 -37.40
N SER A 487 -24.86 34.15 -36.26
CA SER A 487 -24.31 34.57 -34.95
C SER A 487 -22.84 34.23 -34.76
N VAL A 488 -22.26 33.34 -35.59
CA VAL A 488 -20.85 32.91 -35.46
C VAL A 488 -19.94 34.05 -35.87
N ILE A 489 -19.12 34.52 -34.91
CA ILE A 489 -18.22 35.68 -35.08
C ILE A 489 -16.73 35.27 -35.12
N SER A 490 -16.39 34.02 -34.67
CA SER A 490 -15.01 33.53 -34.69
C SER A 490 -14.97 32.05 -35.01
N ILE A 491 -14.18 31.70 -36.01
CA ILE A 491 -13.93 30.30 -36.43
C ILE A 491 -12.42 30.17 -36.58
N ALA A 492 -11.84 29.15 -35.97
CA ALA A 492 -10.41 28.83 -36.20
C ALA A 492 -10.20 28.41 -37.67
N ASP A 493 -9.07 28.77 -38.25
CA ASP A 493 -8.78 28.56 -39.70
C ASP A 493 -8.86 27.07 -40.09
N ASP A 494 -8.47 26.18 -39.17
CA ASP A 494 -8.46 24.74 -39.33
C ASP A 494 -9.70 24.02 -38.70
N ALA A 495 -10.74 24.78 -38.33
CA ALA A 495 -11.92 24.24 -37.65
C ALA A 495 -12.62 23.09 -38.39
N PHE A 496 -12.58 23.07 -39.74
CA PHE A 496 -13.17 22.07 -40.63
C PHE A 496 -12.13 21.26 -41.39
N GLY A 497 -10.88 21.28 -40.98
CA GLY A 497 -9.73 20.71 -41.67
C GLY A 497 -9.08 21.75 -42.61
N THR A 498 -7.84 21.47 -43.03
CA THR A 498 -7.14 22.23 -44.07
C THR A 498 -7.49 21.63 -45.41
N ASP A 499 -8.05 22.44 -46.36
CA ASP A 499 -8.27 22.04 -47.75
C ASP A 499 -7.00 21.59 -48.45
#